data_ef28b329b793cf763eff52c9e938d7a4
#
_entry.id   ef28b329b793cf763eff52c9e938d7a4
#
_cell.length_a   1.000
_cell.length_b   1.000
_cell.length_c   1.000
_cell.angle_alpha   90.00
_cell.angle_beta   90.00
_cell.angle_gamma   90.00
#
_symmetry.space_group_name_H-M   'P 1'
#
loop_
_entity.id
_entity.type
_entity.pdbx_description
1 polymer ?
#
loop_
_entity_poly.entity_id
_entity_poly.type
_entity_poly.pdbx_seq_one_letter_code
_entity_poly.pdbx_strand_id
1 'polypeptide(L)'
;MAKGESKRVPEHPHWYEDLPERDAPLDRAPKMVHGDVNAMDAICLEISRASTLMRGLGIAFGLVSVAGLIFFVVMICLVLFPLEPDLIVPLAISPLLAAMGVWIAFLLLKTDLSIPRDRPVRLNRTQRKVYVYEHAYGMNPFKKWPTTVKVFDWDTLQAELHRQAGFNGKAYIQRFSLWLVSCKPGTNEVVDRFELKGNHPTRAELYDAWAYCRTYMEHGPEGLPVYPPRRQEVTFRRSFFEYLRFLDPTEEGREERAQMTASEWILNSIVALLAFWLLFPMGIGHYIAMRFAPEVKWPPEIDAESRRGPSHRAEAASAIGG
;
A
#
# COMPACT_ATOMS: atom_id res chain seq x y z
N MET A 1 6.10 -22.16 18.81
CA MET A 1 7.35 -21.37 18.83
C MET A 1 7.11 -20.18 19.75
N ALA A 2 7.93 -19.98 20.75
CA ALA A 2 7.86 -18.79 21.61
C ALA A 2 8.09 -17.55 20.73
N LYS A 3 7.27 -16.51 20.91
CA LYS A 3 7.48 -15.20 20.29
C LYS A 3 8.81 -14.68 20.82
N GLY A 4 9.78 -14.38 19.95
CA GLY A 4 11.00 -13.69 20.37
C GLY A 4 10.65 -12.33 20.97
N GLU A 5 11.56 -11.74 21.71
CA GLU A 5 11.42 -10.36 22.18
C GLU A 5 12.05 -9.42 21.16
N SER A 6 11.37 -8.31 20.88
CA SER A 6 11.94 -7.23 20.04
C SER A 6 13.16 -6.63 20.74
N LYS A 7 14.25 -6.46 20.01
CA LYS A 7 15.41 -5.71 20.50
C LYS A 7 15.12 -4.21 20.64
N ARG A 8 14.04 -3.70 19.99
CA ARG A 8 13.74 -2.27 19.84
C ARG A 8 12.62 -1.81 20.75
N VAL A 9 12.79 -0.66 21.36
CA VAL A 9 11.88 -0.11 22.38
C VAL A 9 11.37 1.28 21.92
N PRO A 10 10.02 1.52 21.93
CA PRO A 10 8.96 0.59 22.29
C PRO A 10 8.69 -0.46 21.20
N GLU A 11 8.34 -1.69 21.61
CA GLU A 11 7.89 -2.72 20.69
C GLU A 11 6.57 -2.31 20.02
N HIS A 12 6.41 -2.63 18.71
CA HIS A 12 5.16 -2.39 18.01
C HIS A 12 4.16 -3.52 18.29
N PRO A 13 2.84 -3.23 18.47
CA PRO A 13 1.84 -4.26 18.77
C PRO A 13 1.77 -5.41 17.75
N HIS A 14 2.08 -5.13 16.49
CA HIS A 14 2.11 -6.12 15.40
C HIS A 14 3.51 -6.66 15.09
N TRP A 15 4.52 -6.29 15.88
CA TRP A 15 5.87 -6.81 15.70
C TRP A 15 5.87 -8.34 15.72
N TYR A 16 6.61 -8.93 14.80
CA TYR A 16 6.73 -10.37 14.65
C TYR A 16 8.17 -10.84 14.80
N GLU A 17 9.10 -10.22 14.07
CA GLU A 17 10.53 -10.52 14.14
C GLU A 17 11.37 -9.34 13.61
N ASP A 18 12.62 -9.28 14.05
CA ASP A 18 13.63 -8.37 13.51
C ASP A 18 14.29 -9.01 12.30
N LEU A 19 14.42 -8.27 11.19
CA LEU A 19 15.16 -8.74 10.03
C LEU A 19 16.67 -8.58 10.25
N PRO A 20 17.51 -9.27 9.42
CA PRO A 20 18.94 -9.13 9.48
C PRO A 20 19.38 -7.65 9.46
N GLU A 21 20.38 -7.33 10.27
CA GLU A 21 20.98 -6.01 10.32
C GLU A 21 21.52 -5.59 8.95
N ARG A 22 21.64 -4.29 8.70
CA ARG A 22 22.09 -3.76 7.41
C ARG A 22 23.42 -4.37 6.96
N ASP A 23 24.35 -4.54 7.90
CA ASP A 23 25.72 -4.99 7.66
C ASP A 23 25.85 -6.51 7.70
N ALA A 24 24.76 -7.24 8.06
CA ALA A 24 24.78 -8.68 8.11
C ALA A 24 25.00 -9.28 6.70
N PRO A 25 25.72 -10.40 6.57
CA PRO A 25 25.87 -11.08 5.29
C PRO A 25 24.53 -11.36 4.61
N LEU A 26 24.51 -11.31 3.29
CA LEU A 26 23.32 -11.66 2.51
C LEU A 26 23.17 -13.18 2.50
N ASP A 27 22.08 -13.64 3.07
CA ASP A 27 21.68 -15.05 3.10
C ASP A 27 20.69 -15.43 1.99
N ARG A 28 20.27 -14.41 1.21
CA ARG A 28 19.26 -14.53 0.15
C ARG A 28 19.61 -13.71 -1.08
N ALA A 29 19.08 -14.16 -2.21
CA ALA A 29 19.16 -13.37 -3.44
C ALA A 29 18.29 -12.11 -3.33
N PRO A 30 18.85 -10.92 -3.61
CA PRO A 30 18.10 -9.68 -3.59
C PRO A 30 17.06 -9.66 -4.72
N LYS A 31 15.76 -9.54 -4.38
CA LYS A 31 14.66 -9.50 -5.35
C LYS A 31 13.58 -8.53 -4.90
N MET A 32 12.88 -7.97 -5.89
CA MET A 32 11.64 -7.20 -5.70
C MET A 32 10.50 -7.86 -6.45
N VAL A 33 9.28 -7.60 -6.02
CA VAL A 33 8.10 -7.99 -6.78
C VAL A 33 7.98 -7.09 -8.00
N HIS A 34 7.53 -7.65 -9.12
CA HIS A 34 7.34 -6.88 -10.36
C HIS A 34 6.38 -5.70 -10.12
N GLY A 35 6.76 -4.51 -10.58
CA GLY A 35 6.00 -3.28 -10.39
C GLY A 35 6.19 -2.57 -9.05
N ASP A 36 7.10 -3.04 -8.20
CA ASP A 36 7.45 -2.39 -6.94
C ASP A 36 8.58 -1.36 -7.07
N VAL A 37 9.31 -1.39 -8.18
CA VAL A 37 10.36 -0.41 -8.48
C VAL A 37 9.80 0.61 -9.46
N ASN A 38 9.77 1.88 -9.07
CA ASN A 38 9.37 2.98 -9.94
C ASN A 38 10.53 3.46 -10.82
N ALA A 39 11.71 3.58 -10.22
CA ALA A 39 12.93 3.99 -10.89
C ALA A 39 14.16 3.49 -10.13
N MET A 40 15.24 3.20 -10.86
CA MET A 40 16.52 2.84 -10.28
C MET A 40 17.64 3.39 -11.19
N ASP A 41 18.57 4.09 -10.57
CA ASP A 41 19.82 4.53 -11.20
C ASP A 41 20.99 4.38 -10.21
N ALA A 42 22.15 4.91 -10.52
CA ALA A 42 23.34 4.82 -9.66
C ALA A 42 23.22 5.63 -8.35
N ILE A 43 22.32 6.61 -8.30
CA ILE A 43 22.16 7.54 -7.19
C ILE A 43 20.93 7.21 -6.35
N CYS A 44 19.83 6.88 -7.02
CA CYS A 44 18.49 6.80 -6.42
C CYS A 44 17.75 5.52 -6.82
N LEU A 45 17.14 4.88 -5.81
CA LEU A 45 16.15 3.82 -5.98
C LEU A 45 14.81 4.32 -5.45
N GLU A 46 13.78 4.33 -6.29
CA GLU A 46 12.43 4.67 -5.87
C GLU A 46 11.54 3.43 -5.86
N ILE A 47 10.99 3.14 -4.68
CA ILE A 47 10.15 1.97 -4.40
C ILE A 47 8.70 2.42 -4.28
N SER A 48 7.82 1.76 -5.02
CA SER A 48 6.37 1.96 -4.95
C SER A 48 5.77 1.31 -3.71
N ARG A 49 4.84 2.00 -3.07
CA ARG A 49 3.97 1.47 -2.01
C ARG A 49 2.50 1.41 -2.44
N ALA A 50 2.21 1.50 -3.72
CA ALA A 50 0.84 1.53 -4.21
C ALA A 50 0.07 0.24 -3.92
N SER A 51 0.74 -0.91 -3.81
CA SER A 51 0.16 -2.20 -3.42
C SER A 51 -0.35 -2.24 -1.97
N THR A 52 0.07 -1.30 -1.12
CA THR A 52 -0.43 -1.19 0.27
C THR A 52 -1.83 -0.62 0.37
N LEU A 53 -2.37 -0.05 -0.71
CA LEU A 53 -3.68 0.62 -0.74
C LEU A 53 -4.66 -0.16 -1.61
N MET A 54 -5.75 -0.60 -1.00
CA MET A 54 -6.89 -1.18 -1.71
C MET A 54 -7.78 -0.04 -2.22
N ARG A 55 -7.70 0.25 -3.53
CA ARG A 55 -8.40 1.37 -4.15
C ARG A 55 -9.72 0.97 -4.81
N GLY A 56 -10.63 1.93 -4.88
CA GLY A 56 -11.94 1.74 -5.50
C GLY A 56 -13.00 1.14 -4.59
N LEU A 57 -12.59 0.65 -3.43
CA LEU A 57 -13.53 0.11 -2.44
C LEU A 57 -14.48 1.21 -1.94
N GLY A 58 -13.94 2.40 -1.67
CA GLY A 58 -14.73 3.55 -1.21
C GLY A 58 -15.77 3.99 -2.24
N ILE A 59 -15.37 4.04 -3.51
CA ILE A 59 -16.31 4.37 -4.61
C ILE A 59 -17.36 3.28 -4.78
N ALA A 60 -16.97 2.01 -4.74
CA ALA A 60 -17.90 0.89 -4.84
C ALA A 60 -18.93 0.91 -3.70
N PHE A 61 -18.48 1.07 -2.46
CA PHE A 61 -19.39 1.20 -1.31
C PHE A 61 -20.27 2.46 -1.39
N GLY A 62 -19.70 3.58 -1.89
CA GLY A 62 -20.47 4.80 -2.11
C GLY A 62 -21.62 4.57 -3.09
N LEU A 63 -21.35 3.92 -4.22
CA LEU A 63 -22.38 3.57 -5.23
C LEU A 63 -23.43 2.65 -4.65
N VAL A 64 -23.04 1.60 -3.94
CA VAL A 64 -23.98 0.67 -3.28
C VAL A 64 -24.82 1.39 -2.21
N SER A 65 -24.19 2.28 -1.44
CA SER A 65 -24.91 3.06 -0.41
C SER A 65 -25.94 4.00 -1.02
N VAL A 66 -25.62 4.66 -2.14
CA VAL A 66 -26.56 5.52 -2.86
C VAL A 66 -27.72 4.69 -3.44
N ALA A 67 -27.42 3.55 -4.06
CA ALA A 67 -28.46 2.65 -4.58
C ALA A 67 -29.37 2.12 -3.44
N GLY A 68 -28.78 1.74 -2.33
CA GLY A 68 -29.51 1.31 -1.12
C GLY A 68 -30.38 2.42 -0.55
N LEU A 69 -29.89 3.66 -0.51
CA LEU A 69 -30.67 4.81 -0.05
C LEU A 69 -31.85 5.08 -0.99
N ILE A 70 -31.64 5.05 -2.29
CA ILE A 70 -32.74 5.23 -3.27
C ILE A 70 -33.79 4.13 -3.08
N PHE A 71 -33.36 2.87 -3.01
CA PHE A 71 -34.24 1.73 -2.76
C PHE A 71 -35.04 1.92 -1.46
N PHE A 72 -34.36 2.35 -0.40
CA PHE A 72 -34.98 2.58 0.90
C PHE A 72 -36.02 3.71 0.86
N VAL A 73 -35.73 4.82 0.20
CA VAL A 73 -36.68 5.92 0.00
C VAL A 73 -37.92 5.45 -0.78
N VAL A 74 -37.69 4.69 -1.86
CA VAL A 74 -38.79 4.11 -2.67
C VAL A 74 -39.66 3.19 -1.81
N MET A 75 -39.06 2.29 -1.01
CA MET A 75 -39.76 1.40 -0.11
C MET A 75 -40.56 2.16 0.94
N ILE A 76 -39.98 3.22 1.54
CA ILE A 76 -40.74 4.10 2.47
C ILE A 76 -41.94 4.71 1.77
N CYS A 77 -41.77 5.27 0.56
CA CYS A 77 -42.88 5.86 -0.17
C CYS A 77 -43.97 4.86 -0.51
N LEU A 78 -43.63 3.62 -0.80
CA LEU A 78 -44.57 2.54 -1.14
C LEU A 78 -45.31 2.01 0.13
N VAL A 79 -44.63 2.00 1.28
CA VAL A 79 -45.17 1.45 2.55
C VAL A 79 -45.91 2.51 3.37
N LEU A 80 -45.60 3.79 3.16
CA LEU A 80 -46.31 4.89 3.86
C LEU A 80 -47.80 5.04 3.46
N PHE A 81 -48.30 4.26 2.51
CA PHE A 81 -49.70 4.22 2.15
C PHE A 81 -50.24 2.78 2.16
N PRO A 82 -50.87 2.31 3.25
CA PRO A 82 -51.31 2.92 4.48
C PRO A 82 -50.30 2.86 5.64
N LEU A 83 -50.29 3.89 6.51
CA LEU A 83 -49.45 3.97 7.71
C LEU A 83 -49.88 2.95 8.75
N GLU A 84 -49.08 1.91 8.98
CA GLU A 84 -49.26 1.01 10.11
C GLU A 84 -48.43 1.51 11.32
N PRO A 85 -49.01 1.45 12.55
CA PRO A 85 -48.36 1.96 13.78
C PRO A 85 -46.97 1.33 14.04
N ASP A 86 -46.76 0.08 13.64
CA ASP A 86 -45.52 -0.67 13.87
C ASP A 86 -44.33 -0.15 13.02
N LEU A 87 -44.61 0.70 12.04
CA LEU A 87 -43.58 1.30 11.18
C LEU A 87 -43.03 2.62 11.71
N ILE A 88 -43.59 3.19 12.78
CA ILE A 88 -43.19 4.49 13.33
C ILE A 88 -41.73 4.44 13.83
N VAL A 89 -41.33 3.38 14.53
CA VAL A 89 -39.97 3.23 15.10
C VAL A 89 -38.91 3.06 14.00
N PRO A 90 -39.04 2.12 13.03
CA PRO A 90 -38.14 2.02 11.91
C PRO A 90 -38.01 3.35 11.11
N LEU A 91 -39.12 4.03 10.90
CA LEU A 91 -39.15 5.30 10.17
C LEU A 91 -38.42 6.42 10.92
N ALA A 92 -38.52 6.47 12.26
CA ALA A 92 -37.83 7.45 13.09
C ALA A 92 -36.29 7.24 13.12
N ILE A 93 -35.83 5.98 13.09
CA ILE A 93 -34.38 5.63 13.12
C ILE A 93 -33.72 5.75 11.72
N SER A 94 -34.49 5.55 10.67
CA SER A 94 -33.98 5.49 9.31
C SER A 94 -33.19 6.72 8.84
N PRO A 95 -33.56 7.99 9.16
CA PRO A 95 -32.77 9.15 8.77
C PRO A 95 -31.39 9.17 9.42
N LEU A 96 -31.28 8.69 10.66
CA LEU A 96 -29.99 8.62 11.36
C LEU A 96 -29.07 7.58 10.70
N LEU A 97 -29.59 6.41 10.38
CA LEU A 97 -28.84 5.37 9.67
C LEU A 97 -28.44 5.84 8.27
N ALA A 98 -29.32 6.51 7.55
CA ALA A 98 -29.03 7.08 6.24
C ALA A 98 -27.92 8.15 6.33
N ALA A 99 -27.99 9.07 7.30
CA ALA A 99 -26.97 10.09 7.52
C ALA A 99 -25.61 9.46 7.86
N MET A 100 -25.56 8.43 8.68
CA MET A 100 -24.35 7.69 8.99
C MET A 100 -23.80 6.97 7.75
N GLY A 101 -24.65 6.35 6.95
CA GLY A 101 -24.26 5.70 5.69
C GLY A 101 -23.64 6.69 4.69
N VAL A 102 -24.27 7.86 4.52
CA VAL A 102 -23.76 8.95 3.68
C VAL A 102 -22.40 9.48 4.18
N TRP A 103 -22.25 9.63 5.50
CA TRP A 103 -20.97 10.06 6.09
C TRP A 103 -19.85 9.05 5.81
N ILE A 104 -20.11 7.77 6.03
CA ILE A 104 -19.14 6.71 5.74
C ILE A 104 -18.81 6.66 4.25
N ALA A 105 -19.81 6.70 3.38
CA ALA A 105 -19.62 6.71 1.93
C ALA A 105 -18.77 7.91 1.48
N PHE A 106 -19.04 9.10 2.03
CA PHE A 106 -18.26 10.31 1.73
C PHE A 106 -16.82 10.21 2.24
N LEU A 107 -16.59 9.66 3.43
CA LEU A 107 -15.25 9.43 3.96
C LEU A 107 -14.46 8.45 3.08
N LEU A 108 -15.07 7.33 2.70
CA LEU A 108 -14.45 6.32 1.84
C LEU A 108 -14.18 6.88 0.42
N LEU A 109 -15.12 7.64 -0.14
CA LEU A 109 -14.92 8.31 -1.42
C LEU A 109 -13.74 9.29 -1.37
N LYS A 110 -13.64 10.04 -0.29
CA LYS A 110 -12.51 10.95 -0.09
C LYS A 110 -11.18 10.18 0.02
N THR A 111 -11.12 9.04 0.68
CA THR A 111 -9.89 8.24 0.74
C THR A 111 -9.44 7.81 -0.66
N ASP A 112 -10.36 7.33 -1.49
CA ASP A 112 -10.05 6.92 -2.87
C ASP A 112 -9.57 8.07 -3.76
N LEU A 113 -10.15 9.26 -3.61
CA LEU A 113 -9.89 10.40 -4.49
C LEU A 113 -8.79 11.35 -4.00
N SER A 114 -8.52 11.40 -2.69
CA SER A 114 -7.56 12.37 -2.11
C SER A 114 -6.18 11.78 -1.87
N ILE A 115 -6.09 10.48 -1.62
CA ILE A 115 -4.80 9.84 -1.40
C ILE A 115 -4.07 9.70 -2.75
N PRO A 116 -2.82 10.14 -2.87
CA PRO A 116 -2.04 10.00 -4.10
C PRO A 116 -1.98 8.55 -4.60
N ARG A 117 -1.88 8.37 -5.93
CA ARG A 117 -1.84 7.04 -6.59
C ARG A 117 -0.77 6.12 -6.01
N ASP A 118 0.31 6.70 -5.52
CA ASP A 118 1.41 6.01 -4.86
C ASP A 118 1.91 6.84 -3.68
N ARG A 119 2.66 6.22 -2.78
CA ARG A 119 3.37 6.85 -1.66
C ARG A 119 4.81 6.34 -1.65
N PRO A 120 5.61 6.71 -2.67
CA PRO A 120 6.90 6.09 -2.88
C PRO A 120 7.88 6.37 -1.74
N VAL A 121 8.85 5.47 -1.61
CA VAL A 121 10.04 5.65 -0.78
C VAL A 121 11.22 5.75 -1.73
N ARG A 122 12.05 6.78 -1.54
CA ARG A 122 13.23 7.03 -2.36
C ARG A 122 14.47 6.86 -1.50
N LEU A 123 15.35 5.97 -1.90
CA LEU A 123 16.63 5.72 -1.26
C LEU A 123 17.72 6.42 -2.06
N ASN A 124 18.39 7.42 -1.48
CA ASN A 124 19.57 8.04 -2.08
C ASN A 124 20.82 7.39 -1.50
N ARG A 125 21.52 6.61 -2.35
CA ARG A 125 22.72 5.87 -1.96
C ARG A 125 23.88 6.79 -1.61
N THR A 126 24.09 7.84 -2.42
CA THR A 126 25.26 8.72 -2.29
C THR A 126 25.19 9.62 -1.06
N GLN A 127 23.99 10.00 -0.64
CA GLN A 127 23.79 10.79 0.58
C GLN A 127 23.44 9.95 1.81
N ARG A 128 23.24 8.62 1.62
CA ARG A 128 22.77 7.69 2.66
C ARG A 128 21.49 8.18 3.33
N LYS A 129 20.54 8.69 2.54
CA LYS A 129 19.26 9.21 3.02
C LYS A 129 18.08 8.46 2.40
N VAL A 130 17.01 8.37 3.17
CA VAL A 130 15.75 7.77 2.74
C VAL A 130 14.64 8.80 2.87
N TYR A 131 13.97 9.08 1.75
CA TYR A 131 12.87 10.03 1.65
C TYR A 131 11.57 9.27 1.55
N VAL A 132 10.65 9.52 2.46
CA VAL A 132 9.39 8.79 2.58
C VAL A 132 8.23 9.75 2.31
N TYR A 133 7.51 9.51 1.21
CA TYR A 133 6.34 10.29 0.86
C TYR A 133 5.14 9.79 1.66
N GLU A 134 4.69 10.57 2.64
CA GLU A 134 3.57 10.24 3.50
C GLU A 134 2.36 11.14 3.21
N HIS A 135 1.18 10.56 3.32
CA HIS A 135 -0.08 11.27 3.24
C HIS A 135 -0.91 10.96 4.47
N ALA A 136 -1.14 11.97 5.27
CA ALA A 136 -1.98 11.83 6.45
C ALA A 136 -3.45 11.70 6.03
N TYR A 137 -4.18 10.85 6.71
CA TYR A 137 -5.63 10.72 6.54
C TYR A 137 -6.29 10.67 7.92
N GLY A 138 -7.58 10.97 7.99
CA GLY A 138 -8.29 11.03 9.26
C GLY A 138 -9.79 10.83 9.11
N MET A 139 -10.46 10.67 10.24
CA MET A 139 -11.91 10.41 10.30
C MET A 139 -12.76 11.63 9.89
N ASN A 140 -12.18 12.83 9.83
CA ASN A 140 -12.93 14.01 9.40
C ASN A 140 -12.71 14.25 7.90
N PRO A 141 -13.74 14.01 7.06
CA PRO A 141 -13.63 14.20 5.61
C PRO A 141 -13.55 15.66 5.17
N PHE A 142 -13.94 16.61 6.01
CA PHE A 142 -13.87 18.05 5.69
C PHE A 142 -12.51 18.67 5.99
N LYS A 143 -11.70 18.00 6.84
CA LYS A 143 -10.36 18.47 7.15
C LYS A 143 -9.41 18.16 5.98
N LYS A 144 -8.55 19.11 5.62
CA LYS A 144 -7.49 18.89 4.63
C LYS A 144 -6.52 17.80 5.14
N TRP A 145 -6.20 16.86 4.27
CA TRP A 145 -5.24 15.80 4.55
C TRP A 145 -3.90 16.17 3.91
N PRO A 146 -2.90 16.53 4.71
CA PRO A 146 -1.63 17.00 4.19
C PRO A 146 -0.76 15.84 3.69
N THR A 147 0.02 16.14 2.69
CA THR A 147 1.16 15.34 2.27
C THR A 147 2.41 15.88 2.92
N THR A 148 3.22 15.00 3.47
CA THR A 148 4.50 15.33 4.11
C THR A 148 5.58 14.41 3.57
N VAL A 149 6.82 14.88 3.60
CA VAL A 149 7.98 14.05 3.30
C VAL A 149 8.81 13.93 4.57
N LYS A 150 9.01 12.69 5.00
CA LYS A 150 9.93 12.38 6.10
C LYS A 150 11.28 12.02 5.51
N VAL A 151 12.36 12.47 6.15
CA VAL A 151 13.72 12.17 5.73
C VAL A 151 14.41 11.43 6.86
N PHE A 152 15.00 10.28 6.55
CA PHE A 152 15.72 9.44 7.50
C PHE A 152 17.15 9.26 7.05
N ASP A 153 18.04 9.09 8.01
CA ASP A 153 19.40 8.65 7.77
C ASP A 153 19.43 7.12 7.63
N TRP A 154 19.93 6.62 6.50
CA TRP A 154 20.02 5.18 6.23
C TRP A 154 20.76 4.45 7.37
N ASP A 155 21.78 5.08 7.94
CA ASP A 155 22.61 4.47 8.96
C ASP A 155 21.90 4.27 10.31
N THR A 156 20.77 4.94 10.51
CA THR A 156 19.91 4.76 11.69
C THR A 156 18.77 3.80 11.46
N LEU A 157 18.55 3.36 10.19
CA LEU A 157 17.42 2.50 9.84
C LEU A 157 17.74 1.03 10.08
N GLN A 158 16.77 0.35 10.61
CA GLN A 158 16.72 -1.10 10.79
C GLN A 158 15.39 -1.64 10.24
N ALA A 159 15.29 -2.94 9.99
CA ALA A 159 14.08 -3.52 9.43
C ALA A 159 13.39 -4.47 10.41
N GLU A 160 12.06 -4.37 10.47
CA GLU A 160 11.17 -5.22 11.25
C GLU A 160 10.11 -5.85 10.35
N LEU A 161 9.75 -7.08 10.67
CA LEU A 161 8.59 -7.74 10.10
C LEU A 161 7.41 -7.61 11.06
N HIS A 162 6.31 -7.08 10.57
CA HIS A 162 5.05 -7.02 11.29
C HIS A 162 4.09 -8.07 10.75
N ARG A 163 3.25 -8.62 11.63
CA ARG A 163 2.23 -9.59 11.30
C ARG A 163 0.87 -9.14 11.77
N GLN A 164 -0.05 -9.07 10.85
CA GLN A 164 -1.47 -8.96 11.15
C GLN A 164 -2.13 -10.31 10.92
N ALA A 165 -2.90 -10.77 11.88
CA ALA A 165 -3.56 -12.04 11.81
C ALA A 165 -5.02 -11.89 12.26
N GLY A 166 -5.92 -12.54 11.55
CA GLY A 166 -7.34 -12.51 11.84
C GLY A 166 -8.00 -13.83 11.45
N PHE A 167 -9.09 -14.14 12.11
CA PHE A 167 -9.94 -15.27 11.79
C PHE A 167 -11.23 -14.76 11.15
N ASN A 168 -11.54 -15.20 9.94
CA ASN A 168 -12.73 -14.77 9.20
C ASN A 168 -13.94 -15.70 9.39
N GLY A 169 -13.93 -16.53 10.43
CA GLY A 169 -14.96 -17.53 10.70
C GLY A 169 -14.73 -18.89 10.00
N LYS A 170 -13.85 -18.95 9.01
CA LYS A 170 -13.54 -20.19 8.25
C LYS A 170 -12.05 -20.48 8.17
N ALA A 171 -11.23 -19.43 8.04
CA ALA A 171 -9.78 -19.57 7.88
C ALA A 171 -9.04 -18.53 8.71
N TYR A 172 -7.84 -18.89 9.14
CA TYR A 172 -6.91 -17.99 9.79
C TYR A 172 -6.06 -17.32 8.72
N ILE A 173 -6.27 -16.02 8.55
CA ILE A 173 -5.57 -15.23 7.55
C ILE A 173 -4.43 -14.49 8.24
N GLN A 174 -3.23 -14.59 7.66
CA GLN A 174 -2.06 -13.83 8.09
C GLN A 174 -1.59 -12.95 6.95
N ARG A 175 -1.18 -11.74 7.29
CA ARG A 175 -0.54 -10.79 6.39
C ARG A 175 0.70 -10.23 7.05
N PHE A 176 1.75 -10.12 6.28
CA PHE A 176 3.02 -9.62 6.72
C PHE A 176 3.32 -8.28 6.05
N SER A 177 4.06 -7.44 6.75
CA SER A 177 4.54 -6.17 6.24
C SER A 177 5.97 -5.91 6.69
N LEU A 178 6.76 -5.28 5.83
CA LEU A 178 8.11 -4.84 6.07
C LEU A 178 8.08 -3.38 6.52
N TRP A 179 8.58 -3.14 7.71
CA TRP A 179 8.71 -1.81 8.29
C TRP A 179 10.17 -1.43 8.46
N LEU A 180 10.49 -0.19 8.16
CA LEU A 180 11.77 0.39 8.50
C LEU A 180 11.61 1.26 9.74
N VAL A 181 12.57 1.12 10.64
CA VAL A 181 12.55 1.69 11.99
C VAL A 181 13.79 2.53 12.16
N SER A 182 13.61 3.81 12.44
CA SER A 182 14.69 4.71 12.79
C SER A 182 14.92 4.66 14.30
N CYS A 183 16.14 4.31 14.70
CA CYS A 183 16.56 4.29 16.09
C CYS A 183 17.48 5.46 16.39
N LYS A 184 17.55 5.88 17.65
CA LYS A 184 18.57 6.83 18.10
C LYS A 184 19.95 6.21 17.90
N PRO A 185 20.93 6.97 17.39
CA PRO A 185 22.29 6.45 17.14
C PRO A 185 22.87 5.71 18.36
N GLY A 186 23.36 4.49 18.13
CA GLY A 186 23.97 3.66 19.17
C GLY A 186 23.00 3.07 20.21
N THR A 187 21.69 3.16 19.97
CA THR A 187 20.67 2.62 20.87
C THR A 187 19.61 1.83 20.11
N ASN A 188 18.79 1.08 20.85
CA ASN A 188 17.60 0.40 20.33
C ASN A 188 16.31 1.21 20.56
N GLU A 189 16.42 2.48 20.95
CA GLU A 189 15.29 3.35 21.18
C GLU A 189 14.73 3.86 19.83
N VAL A 190 13.50 3.53 19.57
CA VAL A 190 12.82 3.87 18.31
C VAL A 190 12.34 5.31 18.34
N VAL A 191 12.70 6.05 17.29
CA VAL A 191 12.26 7.43 17.06
C VAL A 191 11.02 7.47 16.18
N ASP A 192 11.05 6.73 15.05
CA ASP A 192 9.94 6.70 14.10
C ASP A 192 9.95 5.38 13.32
N ARG A 193 8.81 5.05 12.72
CA ARG A 193 8.60 3.86 11.89
C ARG A 193 7.83 4.21 10.64
N PHE A 194 8.15 3.55 9.54
CA PHE A 194 7.32 3.62 8.34
C PHE A 194 7.26 2.27 7.63
N GLU A 195 6.13 2.01 6.99
CA GLU A 195 5.91 0.81 6.21
C GLU A 195 6.59 0.96 4.85
N LEU A 196 7.48 0.03 4.50
CA LEU A 196 8.11 -0.03 3.18
C LEU A 196 7.28 -0.90 2.22
N LYS A 197 6.81 -2.04 2.72
CA LYS A 197 5.99 -3.00 1.97
C LYS A 197 4.93 -3.61 2.88
N GLY A 198 3.72 -3.75 2.37
CA GLY A 198 2.61 -4.27 3.17
C GLY A 198 1.76 -5.31 2.46
N ASN A 199 0.91 -5.96 3.25
CA ASN A 199 -0.13 -6.88 2.80
C ASN A 199 0.36 -8.11 2.02
N HIS A 200 1.54 -8.64 2.37
CA HIS A 200 2.07 -9.85 1.74
C HIS A 200 1.57 -11.14 2.43
N PRO A 201 1.21 -12.19 1.66
CA PRO A 201 0.80 -13.47 2.23
C PRO A 201 1.98 -14.25 2.81
N THR A 202 3.19 -14.03 2.30
CA THR A 202 4.40 -14.74 2.66
C THR A 202 5.48 -13.79 3.17
N ARG A 203 6.39 -14.31 3.99
CA ARG A 203 7.52 -13.54 4.52
C ARG A 203 8.68 -13.46 3.54
N ALA A 204 8.85 -14.49 2.69
CA ALA A 204 10.00 -14.62 1.81
C ALA A 204 10.25 -13.39 0.94
N GLU A 205 9.20 -12.87 0.31
CA GLU A 205 9.27 -11.68 -0.55
C GLU A 205 9.69 -10.41 0.21
N LEU A 206 9.36 -10.32 1.49
CA LEU A 206 9.74 -9.16 2.33
C LEU A 206 11.21 -9.22 2.74
N TYR A 207 11.73 -10.42 3.01
CA TYR A 207 13.16 -10.62 3.22
C TYR A 207 13.98 -10.33 1.96
N ASP A 208 13.50 -10.78 0.80
CA ASP A 208 14.15 -10.55 -0.49
C ASP A 208 14.16 -9.05 -0.82
N ALA A 209 13.04 -8.33 -0.53
CA ALA A 209 12.95 -6.87 -0.70
C ALA A 209 13.92 -6.12 0.24
N TRP A 210 14.07 -6.56 1.48
CA TRP A 210 15.06 -5.99 2.40
C TRP A 210 16.49 -6.24 1.91
N ALA A 211 16.79 -7.44 1.44
CA ALA A 211 18.08 -7.75 0.84
C ALA A 211 18.36 -6.87 -0.39
N TYR A 212 17.35 -6.62 -1.21
CA TYR A 212 17.45 -5.74 -2.39
C TYR A 212 17.81 -4.29 -1.98
N CYS A 213 17.11 -3.73 -0.99
CA CYS A 213 17.40 -2.38 -0.48
C CYS A 213 18.82 -2.26 0.08
N ARG A 214 19.26 -3.26 0.86
CA ARG A 214 20.61 -3.31 1.42
C ARG A 214 21.66 -3.36 0.31
N THR A 215 21.50 -4.28 -0.63
CA THR A 215 22.43 -4.43 -1.74
C THR A 215 22.54 -3.15 -2.57
N TYR A 216 21.39 -2.51 -2.87
CA TYR A 216 21.39 -1.24 -3.59
C TYR A 216 22.14 -0.14 -2.82
N MET A 217 21.89 0.02 -1.53
CA MET A 217 22.50 1.08 -0.73
C MET A 217 24.00 0.89 -0.54
N GLU A 218 24.49 -0.35 -0.48
CA GLU A 218 25.92 -0.62 -0.27
C GLU A 218 26.70 -0.77 -1.59
N HIS A 219 26.12 -1.44 -2.60
CA HIS A 219 26.83 -1.78 -3.82
C HIS A 219 26.31 -1.06 -5.05
N GLY A 220 25.13 -0.43 -4.99
CA GLY A 220 24.48 0.21 -6.13
C GLY A 220 23.65 -0.76 -6.98
N PRO A 221 23.29 -0.36 -8.20
CA PRO A 221 22.43 -1.17 -9.06
C PRO A 221 23.13 -2.37 -9.71
N GLU A 222 24.46 -2.44 -9.65
CA GLU A 222 25.22 -3.49 -10.29
C GLU A 222 24.94 -4.85 -9.66
N GLY A 223 24.60 -5.83 -10.50
CA GLY A 223 24.25 -7.18 -10.05
C GLY A 223 22.83 -7.33 -9.48
N LEU A 224 22.07 -6.26 -9.35
CA LEU A 224 20.68 -6.34 -8.98
C LEU A 224 19.77 -6.62 -10.20
N PRO A 225 18.69 -7.43 -10.02
CA PRO A 225 17.66 -7.58 -11.04
C PRO A 225 17.07 -6.21 -11.41
N VAL A 226 17.04 -5.89 -12.70
CA VAL A 226 16.40 -4.68 -13.20
C VAL A 226 14.95 -4.99 -13.52
N TYR A 227 14.07 -4.20 -12.94
CA TYR A 227 12.63 -4.32 -13.18
C TYR A 227 12.16 -3.19 -14.09
N PRO A 228 11.26 -3.46 -15.04
CA PRO A 228 10.64 -2.39 -15.81
C PRO A 228 9.89 -1.47 -14.85
N PRO A 229 9.98 -0.16 -15.06
CA PRO A 229 9.29 0.81 -14.20
C PRO A 229 7.79 0.53 -14.19
N ARG A 230 7.16 0.77 -13.06
CA ARG A 230 5.72 0.59 -12.93
C ARG A 230 4.99 1.41 -14.00
N ARG A 231 4.14 0.74 -14.78
CA ARG A 231 3.29 1.44 -15.75
C ARG A 231 2.34 2.39 -15.03
N GLN A 232 2.46 3.67 -15.30
CA GLN A 232 1.62 4.73 -14.70
C GLN A 232 0.31 4.95 -15.45
N GLU A 233 0.17 4.36 -16.64
CA GLU A 233 -1.04 4.50 -17.46
C GLU A 233 -2.24 3.85 -16.78
N VAL A 234 -3.28 4.67 -16.60
CA VAL A 234 -4.56 4.23 -16.05
C VAL A 234 -5.50 3.93 -17.21
N THR A 235 -5.66 2.65 -17.53
CA THR A 235 -6.65 2.20 -18.50
C THR A 235 -7.85 1.57 -17.80
N PHE A 236 -9.06 1.75 -18.37
CA PHE A 236 -10.27 1.15 -17.80
C PHE A 236 -10.12 -0.37 -17.65
N ARG A 237 -9.64 -1.04 -18.68
CA ARG A 237 -9.47 -2.49 -18.70
C ARG A 237 -8.58 -2.99 -17.57
N ARG A 238 -7.38 -2.43 -17.45
CA ARG A 238 -6.42 -2.84 -16.40
C ARG A 238 -6.98 -2.61 -15.00
N SER A 239 -7.62 -1.47 -14.78
CA SER A 239 -8.26 -1.15 -13.51
C SER A 239 -9.44 -2.07 -13.22
N PHE A 240 -10.22 -2.42 -14.23
CA PHE A 240 -11.37 -3.29 -14.10
C PHE A 240 -10.96 -4.71 -13.70
N PHE A 241 -9.91 -5.24 -14.33
CA PHE A 241 -9.40 -6.58 -14.03
C PHE A 241 -8.39 -6.61 -12.86
N GLU A 242 -8.14 -5.51 -12.14
CA GLU A 242 -7.19 -5.49 -11.02
C GLU A 242 -7.50 -6.55 -9.95
N TYR A 243 -8.78 -6.81 -9.70
CA TYR A 243 -9.24 -7.82 -8.73
C TYR A 243 -9.59 -9.18 -9.38
N LEU A 244 -9.51 -9.27 -10.69
CA LEU A 244 -9.88 -10.43 -11.49
C LEU A 244 -8.85 -10.68 -12.59
N ARG A 245 -7.57 -10.57 -12.29
CA ARG A 245 -6.47 -10.63 -13.27
C ARG A 245 -6.51 -11.88 -14.13
N PHE A 246 -6.86 -13.01 -13.54
CA PHE A 246 -7.00 -14.27 -14.27
C PHE A 246 -8.11 -14.26 -15.35
N LEU A 247 -9.07 -13.33 -15.28
CA LEU A 247 -10.08 -13.13 -16.33
C LEU A 247 -9.64 -12.12 -17.41
N ASP A 248 -8.54 -11.42 -17.22
CA ASP A 248 -8.02 -10.47 -18.20
C ASP A 248 -7.65 -11.23 -19.49
N PRO A 249 -8.22 -10.86 -20.66
CA PRO A 249 -7.89 -11.47 -21.93
C PRO A 249 -6.51 -11.05 -22.49
N THR A 250 -5.79 -10.14 -21.83
CA THR A 250 -4.44 -9.72 -22.24
C THR A 250 -3.38 -10.78 -21.97
N GLU A 251 -2.14 -10.45 -22.38
CA GLU A 251 -0.97 -11.26 -22.11
C GLU A 251 -0.72 -11.40 -20.61
N GLU A 252 -0.87 -10.31 -19.85
CA GLU A 252 -0.75 -10.29 -18.37
C GLU A 252 -1.71 -11.32 -17.73
N GLY A 253 -2.96 -11.38 -18.17
CA GLY A 253 -3.90 -12.39 -17.65
C GLY A 253 -3.62 -13.81 -18.15
N ARG A 254 -2.98 -13.97 -19.33
CA ARG A 254 -2.53 -15.29 -19.79
C ARG A 254 -1.37 -15.82 -18.98
N GLU A 255 -0.42 -14.96 -18.64
CA GLU A 255 0.71 -15.29 -17.76
C GLU A 255 0.23 -15.68 -16.35
N GLU A 256 -0.72 -14.93 -15.79
CA GLU A 256 -1.34 -15.27 -14.51
C GLU A 256 -2.00 -16.66 -14.56
N ARG A 257 -2.83 -16.92 -15.59
CA ARG A 257 -3.46 -18.25 -15.76
C ARG A 257 -2.45 -19.38 -15.96
N ALA A 258 -1.34 -19.11 -16.64
CA ALA A 258 -0.31 -20.12 -16.87
C ALA A 258 0.44 -20.54 -15.60
N GLN A 259 0.45 -19.68 -14.57
CA GLN A 259 1.05 -19.97 -13.27
C GLN A 259 0.08 -20.66 -12.30
N MET A 260 -1.23 -20.66 -12.61
CA MET A 260 -2.26 -21.22 -11.74
C MET A 260 -2.41 -22.72 -11.94
N THR A 261 -2.60 -23.41 -10.83
CA THR A 261 -3.03 -24.81 -10.85
C THR A 261 -4.52 -24.92 -11.25
N ALA A 262 -4.93 -26.08 -11.72
CA ALA A 262 -6.34 -26.32 -12.06
C ALA A 262 -7.30 -26.07 -10.89
N SER A 263 -6.88 -26.43 -9.67
CA SER A 263 -7.67 -26.19 -8.45
C SER A 263 -7.80 -24.71 -8.11
N GLU A 264 -6.74 -23.94 -8.27
CA GLU A 264 -6.79 -22.47 -8.09
C GLU A 264 -7.67 -21.80 -9.12
N TRP A 265 -7.59 -22.24 -10.37
CA TRP A 265 -8.44 -21.72 -11.43
C TRP A 265 -9.93 -21.95 -11.13
N ILE A 266 -10.32 -23.17 -10.74
CA ILE A 266 -11.71 -23.53 -10.38
C ILE A 266 -12.15 -22.67 -9.16
N LEU A 267 -11.34 -22.63 -8.11
CA LEU A 267 -11.67 -21.88 -6.89
C LEU A 267 -11.85 -20.38 -7.18
N ASN A 268 -10.93 -19.77 -7.93
CA ASN A 268 -11.02 -18.36 -8.29
C ASN A 268 -12.22 -18.07 -9.19
N SER A 269 -12.58 -18.98 -10.09
CA SER A 269 -13.77 -18.85 -10.93
C SER A 269 -15.05 -18.90 -10.10
N ILE A 270 -15.14 -19.79 -9.12
CA ILE A 270 -16.27 -19.87 -8.19
C ILE A 270 -16.36 -18.58 -7.36
N VAL A 271 -15.23 -18.12 -6.81
CA VAL A 271 -15.17 -16.88 -6.04
C VAL A 271 -15.57 -15.68 -6.88
N ALA A 272 -15.08 -15.60 -8.14
CA ALA A 272 -15.44 -14.52 -9.05
C ALA A 272 -16.94 -14.52 -9.37
N LEU A 273 -17.54 -15.69 -9.59
CA LEU A 273 -18.97 -15.81 -9.85
C LEU A 273 -19.82 -15.38 -8.64
N LEU A 274 -19.48 -15.86 -7.45
CA LEU A 274 -20.20 -15.55 -6.22
C LEU A 274 -20.03 -14.11 -5.75
N ALA A 275 -18.85 -13.54 -5.98
CA ALA A 275 -18.49 -12.17 -5.56
C ALA A 275 -18.61 -11.16 -6.71
N PHE A 276 -19.14 -11.53 -7.89
CA PHE A 276 -19.22 -10.67 -9.07
C PHE A 276 -19.93 -9.35 -8.77
N TRP A 277 -21.00 -9.39 -8.02
CA TRP A 277 -21.80 -8.22 -7.60
C TRP A 277 -20.99 -7.21 -6.78
N LEU A 278 -19.90 -7.65 -6.12
CA LEU A 278 -18.97 -6.80 -5.37
C LEU A 278 -17.74 -6.44 -6.22
N LEU A 279 -17.13 -7.43 -6.90
CA LEU A 279 -15.90 -7.25 -7.66
C LEU A 279 -16.10 -6.35 -8.89
N PHE A 280 -17.28 -6.43 -9.52
CA PHE A 280 -17.62 -5.57 -10.66
C PHE A 280 -17.65 -4.08 -10.29
N PRO A 281 -18.40 -3.63 -9.26
CA PRO A 281 -18.34 -2.23 -8.81
C PRO A 281 -16.97 -1.83 -8.30
N MET A 282 -16.21 -2.75 -7.69
CA MET A 282 -14.84 -2.49 -7.23
C MET A 282 -13.90 -2.21 -8.42
N GLY A 283 -14.01 -2.94 -9.52
CA GLY A 283 -13.20 -2.70 -10.73
C GLY A 283 -13.49 -1.32 -11.34
N ILE A 284 -14.76 -0.93 -11.42
CA ILE A 284 -15.16 0.42 -11.86
C ILE A 284 -14.65 1.46 -10.87
N GLY A 285 -14.85 1.23 -9.57
CA GLY A 285 -14.39 2.11 -8.51
C GLY A 285 -12.87 2.29 -8.54
N HIS A 286 -12.11 1.22 -8.80
CA HIS A 286 -10.66 1.28 -8.98
C HIS A 286 -10.26 2.17 -10.15
N TYR A 287 -10.94 2.04 -11.30
CA TYR A 287 -10.68 2.91 -12.44
C TYR A 287 -10.91 4.39 -12.10
N ILE A 288 -12.05 4.70 -11.49
CA ILE A 288 -12.39 6.07 -11.09
C ILE A 288 -11.37 6.60 -10.07
N ALA A 289 -11.05 5.80 -9.04
CA ALA A 289 -10.04 6.16 -8.04
C ALA A 289 -8.69 6.46 -8.70
N MET A 290 -8.19 5.58 -9.54
CA MET A 290 -6.90 5.75 -10.21
C MET A 290 -6.91 6.91 -11.22
N ARG A 291 -8.04 7.19 -11.87
CA ARG A 291 -8.15 8.27 -12.86
C ARG A 291 -8.13 9.65 -12.21
N PHE A 292 -8.76 9.79 -11.04
CA PHE A 292 -8.95 11.07 -10.37
C PHE A 292 -8.05 11.28 -9.14
N ALA A 293 -7.45 10.22 -8.59
CA ALA A 293 -6.49 10.36 -7.51
C ALA A 293 -5.27 11.22 -7.94
N PRO A 294 -4.75 12.06 -7.05
CA PRO A 294 -3.57 12.87 -7.32
C PRO A 294 -2.36 12.03 -7.72
N GLU A 295 -1.57 12.54 -8.64
CA GLU A 295 -0.25 12.00 -8.93
C GLU A 295 0.74 12.39 -7.83
N VAL A 296 1.77 11.57 -7.67
CA VAL A 296 2.85 11.86 -6.73
C VAL A 296 3.60 13.09 -7.22
N LYS A 297 3.68 14.11 -6.38
CA LYS A 297 4.45 15.32 -6.66
C LYS A 297 5.39 15.56 -5.49
N TRP A 298 6.64 15.23 -5.69
CA TRP A 298 7.68 15.55 -4.73
C TRP A 298 7.84 17.08 -4.63
N PRO A 299 7.99 17.65 -3.42
CA PRO A 299 8.38 19.05 -3.29
C PRO A 299 9.68 19.31 -4.07
N PRO A 300 9.78 20.42 -4.86
CA PRO A 300 10.92 20.65 -5.74
C PRO A 300 12.27 20.59 -5.05
N GLU A 301 12.34 21.10 -3.82
CA GLU A 301 13.57 21.08 -3.00
C GLU A 301 13.99 19.65 -2.64
N ILE A 302 13.02 18.84 -2.21
CA ILE A 302 13.23 17.43 -1.87
C ILE A 302 13.55 16.60 -3.11
N ASP A 303 12.86 16.89 -4.24
CA ASP A 303 13.16 16.18 -5.50
C ASP A 303 14.59 16.44 -5.96
N ALA A 304 15.02 17.70 -5.91
CA ALA A 304 16.40 18.08 -6.24
C ALA A 304 17.42 17.48 -5.26
N GLU A 305 17.13 17.52 -3.94
CA GLU A 305 18.01 16.93 -2.93
C GLU A 305 18.10 15.42 -3.08
N SER A 306 16.97 14.73 -3.19
CA SER A 306 16.91 13.26 -3.25
C SER A 306 17.55 12.64 -4.50
N ARG A 307 17.77 13.44 -5.55
CA ARG A 307 18.45 13.03 -6.80
C ARG A 307 19.88 13.55 -6.90
N ARG A 308 20.37 14.27 -5.88
CA ARG A 308 21.70 14.83 -5.91
C ARG A 308 22.76 13.72 -5.75
N GLY A 309 23.69 13.68 -6.66
CA GLY A 309 24.90 12.84 -6.59
C GLY A 309 25.87 13.30 -5.50
N PRO A 310 27.02 12.64 -5.38
CA PRO A 310 28.05 13.00 -4.41
C PRO A 310 28.43 14.48 -4.58
N SER A 311 28.50 15.20 -3.47
CA SER A 311 28.94 16.59 -3.52
C SER A 311 30.43 16.62 -3.92
N HIS A 312 30.81 17.54 -4.81
CA HIS A 312 32.23 17.76 -5.22
C HIS A 312 33.20 17.91 -4.05
N ARG A 313 32.68 18.18 -2.85
CA ARG A 313 33.47 18.26 -1.62
C ARG A 313 33.94 16.90 -1.12
N ALA A 314 33.16 15.81 -1.40
CA ALA A 314 33.55 14.45 -1.02
C ALA A 314 34.58 13.88 -2.02
N GLU A 315 34.47 14.24 -3.31
CA GLU A 315 35.44 13.86 -4.31
C GLU A 315 36.84 14.50 -4.07
N ALA A 316 36.84 15.76 -3.65
CA ALA A 316 38.09 16.46 -3.28
C ALA A 316 38.78 15.85 -2.04
N ALA A 317 38.01 15.36 -1.09
CA ALA A 317 38.54 14.72 0.13
C ALA A 317 39.12 13.32 -0.17
N SER A 318 38.49 12.56 -1.08
CA SER A 318 39.02 11.25 -1.52
C SER A 318 40.24 11.35 -2.41
N ALA A 319 40.38 12.44 -3.17
CA ALA A 319 41.55 12.70 -4.06
C ALA A 319 42.78 13.18 -3.29
N ILE A 320 42.66 13.63 -2.02
CA ILE A 320 43.77 14.11 -1.19
C ILE A 320 44.27 13.00 -0.26
N GLY A 321 43.54 11.87 -0.11
CA GLY A 321 43.87 10.75 0.79
C GLY A 321 44.35 9.47 0.09
N GLY A 322 44.68 9.53 -1.21
CA GLY A 322 45.21 8.42 -2.03
C GLY A 322 46.69 8.51 -2.26
#